data_00e59181d48df5fe1f8d4b59d2208563
#
_entry.id   00e59181d48df5fe1f8d4b59d2208563
#
_cell.length_a   1.000
_cell.length_b   1.000
_cell.length_c   1.000
_cell.angle_alpha   90.00
_cell.angle_beta   90.00
_cell.angle_gamma   90.00
#
_symmetry.space_group_name_H-M   'P 1'
#
loop_
_entity.id
_entity.type
_entity.pdbx_description
1 polymer ?
#
loop_
_entity_poly.entity_id
_entity_poly.type
_entity_poly.pdbx_seq_one_letter_code
_entity_poly.pdbx_strand_id
1 'polypeptide(L)'
;MSRMIRARIDTAALRANYSRIKAVAAGRRAIAVVKANGYGHGAVTVARALEAADAFGVARLEEGVALREAGIRQPIVLLEGVVTRGQLQEAAAHRLELVVHEPGQIALLEDWRGPAPFALWLKLDTGMNRLGFRAEQFAAAHSRLAALAVPSSRLRVMTHFACADERDSPVTREQLARVSAIAAPLGLETSLCNSAGIFGWPDAHGDWVRPGLSLYGVSPFAGESAASLGLAPVMTLTSTVIAVRRVEQGEYVGYGRLWRAARESRVAILAAGYADGLLRGLPDGTPVVIRGRRAPLVGRVSMDMIAVDVTDLPDVEVGAAVELWGPSLPVEEVAARAASLAYELLCGVSSRVALEVTT
;
A
#
# COMPACT_ATOMS: atom_id res chain seq x y z
N MET A 1 -0.24 3.06 29.76
CA MET A 1 1.24 3.01 29.63
C MET A 1 1.63 3.61 28.30
N SER A 2 2.56 4.58 28.28
CA SER A 2 3.06 5.20 27.05
C SER A 2 3.90 4.17 26.27
N ARG A 3 3.45 3.75 25.09
CA ARG A 3 4.26 2.89 24.20
C ARG A 3 5.41 3.72 23.63
N MET A 4 6.62 3.15 23.59
CA MET A 4 7.83 3.84 23.14
C MET A 4 7.89 4.00 21.63
N ILE A 5 7.20 3.13 20.88
CA ILE A 5 7.07 3.20 19.44
C ILE A 5 5.59 3.38 19.04
N ARG A 6 5.31 4.29 18.11
CA ARG A 6 3.96 4.66 17.70
C ARG A 6 3.92 5.00 16.22
N ALA A 7 2.84 4.60 15.57
CA ALA A 7 2.48 5.03 14.23
C ALA A 7 1.26 5.95 14.33
N ARG A 8 1.46 7.24 14.12
CA ARG A 8 0.39 8.23 14.05
C ARG A 8 -0.17 8.22 12.63
N ILE A 9 -1.48 8.06 12.52
CA ILE A 9 -2.22 8.02 11.26
C ILE A 9 -3.03 9.30 11.12
N ASP A 10 -2.66 10.13 10.16
CA ASP A 10 -3.31 11.41 9.84
C ASP A 10 -4.45 11.18 8.83
N THR A 11 -5.69 11.20 9.33
CA THR A 11 -6.86 10.99 8.46
C THR A 11 -7.22 12.23 7.65
N ALA A 12 -6.77 13.42 8.04
CA ALA A 12 -6.93 14.62 7.21
C ALA A 12 -6.03 14.55 5.98
N ALA A 13 -4.75 14.17 6.15
CA ALA A 13 -3.84 13.92 5.04
C ALA A 13 -4.38 12.83 4.10
N LEU A 14 -4.93 11.73 4.64
CA LEU A 14 -5.55 10.66 3.85
C LEU A 14 -6.72 11.19 3.00
N ARG A 15 -7.62 11.97 3.55
CA ARG A 15 -8.74 12.60 2.82
C ARG A 15 -8.25 13.57 1.75
N ALA A 16 -7.24 14.37 2.07
CA ALA A 16 -6.63 15.30 1.13
C ALA A 16 -6.00 14.56 -0.05
N ASN A 17 -5.25 13.48 0.21
CA ASN A 17 -4.68 12.61 -0.83
C ASN A 17 -5.77 12.00 -1.72
N TYR A 18 -6.84 11.48 -1.13
CA TYR A 18 -7.97 10.94 -1.90
C TYR A 18 -8.59 12.02 -2.81
N SER A 19 -8.82 13.22 -2.29
CA SER A 19 -9.36 14.35 -3.05
C SER A 19 -8.41 14.75 -4.20
N ARG A 20 -7.10 14.77 -3.94
CA ARG A 20 -6.07 15.03 -4.97
C ARG A 20 -6.10 13.98 -6.07
N ILE A 21 -6.20 12.70 -5.71
CA ILE A 21 -6.31 11.58 -6.65
C ILE A 21 -7.57 11.71 -7.51
N LYS A 22 -8.72 12.01 -6.92
CA LYS A 22 -9.98 12.24 -7.65
C LYS A 22 -9.87 13.40 -8.63
N ALA A 23 -9.17 14.47 -8.25
CA ALA A 23 -8.92 15.61 -9.13
C ALA A 23 -8.02 15.22 -10.32
N VAL A 24 -6.93 14.49 -10.08
CA VAL A 24 -6.04 14.00 -11.16
C VAL A 24 -6.77 13.03 -12.09
N ALA A 25 -7.61 12.15 -11.54
CA ALA A 25 -8.41 11.22 -12.31
C ALA A 25 -9.66 11.86 -12.94
N ALA A 26 -9.75 13.18 -13.01
CA ALA A 26 -10.87 13.91 -13.62
C ALA A 26 -12.26 13.44 -13.14
N GLY A 27 -12.39 13.17 -11.84
CA GLY A 27 -13.64 12.73 -11.24
C GLY A 27 -14.03 11.27 -11.49
N ARG A 28 -13.16 10.46 -12.12
CA ARG A 28 -13.39 9.01 -12.29
C ARG A 28 -13.68 8.35 -10.96
N ARG A 29 -14.45 7.26 -10.97
CA ARG A 29 -14.69 6.49 -9.74
C ARG A 29 -13.39 5.84 -9.25
N ALA A 30 -13.25 5.72 -7.95
CA ALA A 30 -12.03 5.21 -7.34
C ALA A 30 -12.31 4.02 -6.41
N ILE A 31 -11.62 2.92 -6.64
CA ILE A 31 -11.53 1.80 -5.70
C ILE A 31 -10.34 2.11 -4.79
N ALA A 32 -10.60 2.62 -3.60
CA ALA A 32 -9.56 2.87 -2.60
C ALA A 32 -8.98 1.53 -2.10
N VAL A 33 -7.70 1.26 -2.38
CA VAL A 33 -7.09 -0.05 -2.07
C VAL A 33 -6.61 -0.04 -0.63
N VAL A 34 -7.26 -0.85 0.22
CA VAL A 34 -7.04 -0.94 1.68
C VAL A 34 -6.60 -2.33 2.15
N LYS A 35 -6.13 -3.19 1.23
CA LYS A 35 -5.54 -4.50 1.54
C LYS A 35 -4.33 -4.38 2.46
N ALA A 36 -3.86 -5.51 3.02
CA ALA A 36 -2.74 -5.57 3.96
C ALA A 36 -2.93 -4.60 5.13
N ASN A 37 -4.11 -4.68 5.76
CA ASN A 37 -4.51 -3.81 6.87
C ASN A 37 -4.37 -2.30 6.53
N GLY A 38 -4.84 -1.89 5.33
CA GLY A 38 -4.70 -0.51 4.87
C GLY A 38 -3.23 -0.11 4.68
N TYR A 39 -2.41 -0.99 4.09
CA TYR A 39 -0.96 -0.78 4.00
C TYR A 39 -0.34 -0.46 5.37
N GLY A 40 -0.76 -1.18 6.42
CA GLY A 40 -0.29 -0.99 7.79
C GLY A 40 -0.95 0.17 8.56
N HIS A 41 -1.85 0.92 7.94
CA HIS A 41 -2.50 2.10 8.56
C HIS A 41 -3.78 1.77 9.35
N GLY A 42 -4.22 0.49 9.33
CA GLY A 42 -5.50 0.06 9.89
C GLY A 42 -6.64 0.16 8.87
N ALA A 43 -7.01 -0.96 8.21
CA ALA A 43 -7.98 -0.97 7.12
C ALA A 43 -9.32 -0.35 7.50
N VAL A 44 -9.83 -0.64 8.69
CA VAL A 44 -11.10 -0.08 9.19
C VAL A 44 -10.99 1.43 9.43
N THR A 45 -9.87 1.89 10.00
CA THR A 45 -9.58 3.32 10.20
C THR A 45 -9.55 4.07 8.88
N VAL A 46 -8.83 3.53 7.89
CA VAL A 46 -8.73 4.11 6.55
C VAL A 46 -10.10 4.14 5.86
N ALA A 47 -10.84 3.04 5.90
CA ALA A 47 -12.16 2.96 5.26
C ALA A 47 -13.17 3.93 5.89
N ARG A 48 -13.19 4.07 7.21
CA ARG A 48 -14.02 5.05 7.91
C ARG A 48 -13.63 6.49 7.59
N ALA A 49 -12.34 6.77 7.44
CA ALA A 49 -11.87 8.11 7.08
C ALA A 49 -12.21 8.50 5.62
N LEU A 50 -12.38 7.51 4.74
CA LEU A 50 -12.71 7.69 3.33
C LEU A 50 -14.20 7.41 3.04
N GLU A 51 -15.11 8.02 3.80
CA GLU A 51 -16.56 7.86 3.60
C GLU A 51 -17.02 8.20 2.17
N ALA A 52 -16.32 9.10 1.50
CA ALA A 52 -16.59 9.51 0.11
C ALA A 52 -15.99 8.55 -0.95
N ALA A 53 -15.36 7.44 -0.55
CA ALA A 53 -14.84 6.48 -1.50
C ALA A 53 -15.96 5.78 -2.28
N ASP A 54 -15.80 5.66 -3.61
CA ASP A 54 -16.76 4.98 -4.46
C ASP A 54 -16.80 3.48 -4.22
N ALA A 55 -15.65 2.88 -3.87
CA ALA A 55 -15.50 1.49 -3.47
C ALA A 55 -14.18 1.29 -2.70
N PHE A 56 -14.05 0.15 -2.02
CA PHE A 56 -12.81 -0.32 -1.42
C PHE A 56 -12.28 -1.56 -2.13
N GLY A 57 -10.96 -1.71 -2.21
CA GLY A 57 -10.30 -2.89 -2.77
C GLY A 57 -9.47 -3.59 -1.71
N VAL A 58 -9.72 -4.89 -1.53
CA VAL A 58 -8.97 -5.76 -0.62
C VAL A 58 -8.42 -6.97 -1.39
N ALA A 59 -7.39 -7.62 -0.86
CA ALA A 59 -6.83 -8.79 -1.50
C ALA A 59 -7.67 -10.04 -1.18
N ARG A 60 -7.97 -10.25 0.10
CA ARG A 60 -8.51 -11.50 0.64
C ARG A 60 -9.91 -11.32 1.22
N LEU A 61 -10.62 -12.44 1.29
CA LEU A 61 -11.99 -12.53 1.80
C LEU A 61 -12.09 -11.99 3.23
N GLU A 62 -11.19 -12.39 4.10
CA GLU A 62 -11.18 -12.02 5.53
C GLU A 62 -11.06 -10.51 5.72
N GLU A 63 -10.30 -9.82 4.85
CA GLU A 63 -10.20 -8.36 4.88
C GLU A 63 -11.53 -7.69 4.51
N GLY A 64 -12.23 -8.25 3.50
CA GLY A 64 -13.54 -7.77 3.09
C GLY A 64 -14.62 -7.98 4.15
N VAL A 65 -14.61 -9.15 4.79
CA VAL A 65 -15.51 -9.50 5.91
C VAL A 65 -15.29 -8.54 7.07
N ALA A 66 -14.04 -8.34 7.49
CA ALA A 66 -13.70 -7.42 8.59
C ALA A 66 -14.18 -5.99 8.34
N LEU A 67 -14.09 -5.49 7.10
CA LEU A 67 -14.65 -4.18 6.74
C LEU A 67 -16.19 -4.17 6.84
N ARG A 68 -16.87 -5.23 6.39
CA ARG A 68 -18.33 -5.33 6.51
C ARG A 68 -18.79 -5.37 7.96
N GLU A 69 -18.15 -6.17 8.81
CA GLU A 69 -18.42 -6.25 10.24
C GLU A 69 -18.17 -4.92 10.95
N ALA A 70 -17.18 -4.15 10.48
CA ALA A 70 -16.94 -2.78 10.95
C ALA A 70 -17.97 -1.74 10.48
N GLY A 71 -18.99 -2.16 9.70
CA GLY A 71 -20.10 -1.32 9.23
C GLY A 71 -19.83 -0.56 7.93
N ILE A 72 -18.76 -0.88 7.20
CA ILE A 72 -18.47 -0.26 5.89
C ILE A 72 -19.54 -0.73 4.88
N ARG A 73 -20.23 0.22 4.24
CA ARG A 73 -21.37 -0.05 3.33
C ARG A 73 -21.03 0.06 1.85
N GLN A 74 -20.01 0.81 1.49
CA GLN A 74 -19.56 0.98 0.12
C GLN A 74 -19.25 -0.38 -0.53
N PRO A 75 -19.27 -0.51 -1.86
CA PRO A 75 -18.79 -1.70 -2.57
C PRO A 75 -17.39 -2.10 -2.10
N ILE A 76 -17.15 -3.40 -1.90
CA ILE A 76 -15.85 -3.96 -1.55
C ILE A 76 -15.47 -4.99 -2.60
N VAL A 77 -14.37 -4.76 -3.29
CA VAL A 77 -13.86 -5.59 -4.39
C VAL A 77 -12.78 -6.52 -3.87
N LEU A 78 -13.00 -7.84 -4.00
CA LEU A 78 -11.99 -8.87 -3.76
C LEU A 78 -11.08 -8.97 -4.98
N LEU A 79 -9.88 -8.39 -4.90
CA LEU A 79 -8.94 -8.29 -6.03
C LEU A 79 -8.33 -9.63 -6.45
N GLU A 80 -8.35 -10.63 -5.57
CA GLU A 80 -7.92 -12.01 -5.85
C GLU A 80 -9.10 -12.95 -6.08
N GLY A 81 -10.35 -12.48 -5.91
CA GLY A 81 -11.55 -13.26 -6.04
C GLY A 81 -11.68 -14.37 -4.99
N VAL A 82 -12.38 -15.45 -5.35
CA VAL A 82 -12.62 -16.62 -4.48
C VAL A 82 -12.33 -17.90 -5.26
N VAL A 83 -11.86 -18.95 -4.58
CA VAL A 83 -11.42 -20.20 -5.23
C VAL A 83 -12.16 -21.43 -4.72
N THR A 84 -13.04 -21.27 -3.71
CA THR A 84 -13.85 -22.36 -3.16
C THR A 84 -15.32 -21.96 -3.06
N ARG A 85 -16.21 -22.96 -3.03
CA ARG A 85 -17.64 -22.74 -2.82
C ARG A 85 -17.95 -22.08 -1.47
N GLY A 86 -17.21 -22.44 -0.40
CA GLY A 86 -17.36 -21.81 0.92
C GLY A 86 -17.03 -20.33 0.90
N GLN A 87 -15.91 -19.95 0.26
CA GLN A 87 -15.55 -18.55 0.07
C GLN A 87 -16.59 -17.78 -0.77
N LEU A 88 -17.16 -18.42 -1.82
CA LEU A 88 -18.21 -17.80 -2.62
C LEU A 88 -19.48 -17.55 -1.80
N GLN A 89 -19.86 -18.51 -0.93
CA GLN A 89 -21.00 -18.35 -0.02
C GLN A 89 -20.78 -17.19 0.95
N GLU A 90 -19.60 -17.08 1.53
CA GLU A 90 -19.24 -16.02 2.47
C GLU A 90 -19.16 -14.65 1.78
N ALA A 91 -18.56 -14.57 0.58
CA ALA A 91 -18.54 -13.37 -0.24
C ALA A 91 -19.97 -12.90 -0.59
N ALA A 92 -20.88 -13.82 -0.88
CA ALA A 92 -22.30 -13.51 -1.13
C ALA A 92 -22.99 -12.98 0.13
N ALA A 93 -22.79 -13.61 1.28
CA ALA A 93 -23.38 -13.19 2.55
C ALA A 93 -22.96 -11.74 2.91
N HIS A 94 -21.72 -11.39 2.63
CA HIS A 94 -21.14 -10.06 2.89
C HIS A 94 -21.27 -9.09 1.71
N ARG A 95 -21.93 -9.49 0.62
CA ARG A 95 -22.15 -8.64 -0.57
C ARG A 95 -20.84 -8.04 -1.11
N LEU A 96 -19.82 -8.89 -1.30
CA LEU A 96 -18.53 -8.49 -1.85
C LEU A 96 -18.54 -8.62 -3.38
N GLU A 97 -17.89 -7.70 -4.09
CA GLU A 97 -17.67 -7.80 -5.53
C GLU A 97 -16.46 -8.69 -5.83
N LEU A 98 -16.48 -9.42 -6.94
CA LEU A 98 -15.47 -10.43 -7.23
C LEU A 98 -14.67 -10.10 -8.49
N VAL A 99 -13.34 -10.16 -8.39
CA VAL A 99 -12.47 -10.25 -9.56
C VAL A 99 -12.40 -11.71 -10.01
N VAL A 100 -12.69 -11.95 -11.28
CA VAL A 100 -12.65 -13.27 -11.93
C VAL A 100 -11.46 -13.29 -12.88
N HIS A 101 -10.52 -14.19 -12.67
CA HIS A 101 -9.23 -14.19 -13.35
C HIS A 101 -8.78 -15.58 -13.84
N GLU A 102 -9.60 -16.63 -13.58
CA GLU A 102 -9.30 -17.98 -14.06
C GLU A 102 -10.59 -18.82 -14.23
N PRO A 103 -10.57 -19.91 -15.05
CA PRO A 103 -11.77 -20.67 -15.43
C PRO A 103 -12.53 -21.34 -14.27
N GLY A 104 -11.84 -21.78 -13.22
CA GLY A 104 -12.46 -22.45 -12.06
C GLY A 104 -13.37 -21.51 -11.28
N GLN A 105 -13.03 -20.20 -11.22
CA GLN A 105 -13.91 -19.18 -10.60
C GLN A 105 -15.21 -19.01 -11.41
N ILE A 106 -15.15 -19.11 -12.75
CA ILE A 106 -16.35 -19.08 -13.59
C ILE A 106 -17.21 -20.30 -13.32
N ALA A 107 -16.59 -21.49 -13.23
CA ALA A 107 -17.32 -22.72 -12.92
C ALA A 107 -18.02 -22.65 -11.54
N LEU A 108 -17.37 -22.08 -10.51
CA LEU A 108 -18.01 -21.84 -9.22
C LEU A 108 -19.24 -20.93 -9.33
N LEU A 109 -19.18 -19.90 -10.17
CA LEU A 109 -20.31 -18.98 -10.40
C LEU A 109 -21.44 -19.63 -11.22
N GLU A 110 -21.12 -20.49 -12.18
CA GLU A 110 -22.10 -21.28 -12.96
C GLU A 110 -22.86 -22.27 -12.07
N ASP A 111 -22.16 -22.86 -11.09
CA ASP A 111 -22.75 -23.77 -10.10
C ASP A 111 -23.47 -23.06 -8.94
N TRP A 112 -23.41 -21.73 -8.88
CA TRP A 112 -24.06 -20.97 -7.83
C TRP A 112 -25.59 -21.01 -7.94
N ARG A 113 -26.28 -21.30 -6.84
CA ARG A 113 -27.74 -21.39 -6.78
C ARG A 113 -28.38 -20.41 -5.79
N GLY A 114 -27.54 -19.58 -5.13
CA GLY A 114 -28.02 -18.55 -4.24
C GLY A 114 -28.42 -17.26 -5.00
N PRO A 115 -28.83 -16.22 -4.28
CA PRO A 115 -29.06 -14.91 -4.89
C PRO A 115 -27.75 -14.41 -5.55
N ALA A 116 -27.87 -13.72 -6.68
CA ALA A 116 -26.72 -13.16 -7.40
C ALA A 116 -26.42 -11.70 -6.96
N PRO A 117 -25.77 -11.49 -5.81
CA PRO A 117 -25.49 -10.16 -5.29
C PRO A 117 -24.25 -9.55 -5.94
N PHE A 118 -23.52 -10.32 -6.75
CA PHE A 118 -22.18 -9.97 -7.20
C PHE A 118 -22.19 -8.93 -8.31
N ALA A 119 -21.32 -7.93 -8.19
CA ALA A 119 -20.73 -7.28 -9.34
C ALA A 119 -19.40 -8.01 -9.64
N LEU A 120 -19.14 -8.26 -10.93
CA LEU A 120 -18.01 -9.06 -11.37
C LEU A 120 -17.02 -8.18 -12.16
N TRP A 121 -15.74 -8.39 -11.89
CA TRP A 121 -14.63 -7.75 -12.57
C TRP A 121 -13.85 -8.80 -13.34
N LEU A 122 -14.13 -8.94 -14.65
CA LEU A 122 -13.39 -9.87 -15.50
C LEU A 122 -11.98 -9.32 -15.74
N LYS A 123 -10.98 -10.05 -15.26
CA LYS A 123 -9.60 -9.62 -15.32
C LYS A 123 -8.92 -10.08 -16.60
N LEU A 124 -8.44 -9.10 -17.39
CA LEU A 124 -7.63 -9.32 -18.57
C LEU A 124 -6.15 -9.22 -18.23
N ASP A 125 -5.38 -10.23 -18.54
CA ASP A 125 -3.92 -10.15 -18.53
C ASP A 125 -3.42 -9.51 -19.82
N THR A 126 -2.92 -8.31 -19.71
CA THR A 126 -2.37 -7.53 -20.83
C THR A 126 -0.86 -7.62 -20.96
N GLY A 127 -0.19 -8.42 -20.11
CA GLY A 127 1.25 -8.64 -20.15
C GLY A 127 1.97 -8.61 -18.81
N MET A 128 1.25 -8.49 -17.69
CA MET A 128 1.84 -8.65 -16.35
C MET A 128 2.11 -10.11 -16.00
N ASN A 129 1.38 -11.07 -16.61
CA ASN A 129 1.51 -12.52 -16.44
C ASN A 129 1.41 -13.00 -14.99
N ARG A 130 0.53 -12.37 -14.20
CA ARG A 130 0.30 -12.74 -12.79
C ARG A 130 -1.08 -13.37 -12.57
N LEU A 131 -2.14 -12.66 -12.95
CA LEU A 131 -3.54 -13.09 -12.85
C LEU A 131 -4.33 -12.49 -14.00
N GLY A 132 -5.32 -13.22 -14.52
CA GLY A 132 -6.21 -12.75 -15.58
C GLY A 132 -6.23 -13.70 -16.78
N PHE A 133 -7.29 -13.59 -17.58
CA PHE A 133 -7.41 -14.32 -18.84
C PHE A 133 -6.53 -13.65 -19.90
N ARG A 134 -5.84 -14.45 -20.66
CA ARG A 134 -5.12 -13.96 -21.86
C ARG A 134 -6.11 -13.53 -22.94
N ALA A 135 -5.63 -12.74 -23.90
CA ALA A 135 -6.45 -12.17 -24.95
C ALA A 135 -7.30 -13.24 -25.69
N GLU A 136 -6.70 -14.39 -26.01
CA GLU A 136 -7.34 -15.51 -26.70
C GLU A 136 -8.41 -16.22 -25.88
N GLN A 137 -8.33 -16.14 -24.56
CA GLN A 137 -9.28 -16.76 -23.63
C GLN A 137 -10.41 -15.81 -23.21
N PHE A 138 -10.18 -14.50 -23.36
CA PHE A 138 -11.02 -13.47 -22.76
C PHE A 138 -12.45 -13.48 -23.33
N ALA A 139 -12.62 -13.65 -24.63
CA ALA A 139 -13.94 -13.68 -25.26
C ALA A 139 -14.80 -14.86 -24.75
N ALA A 140 -14.21 -16.04 -24.60
CA ALA A 140 -14.91 -17.21 -24.04
C ALA A 140 -15.28 -16.98 -22.56
N ALA A 141 -14.36 -16.44 -21.75
CA ALA A 141 -14.63 -16.12 -20.35
C ALA A 141 -15.74 -15.06 -20.22
N HIS A 142 -15.70 -14.01 -21.02
CA HIS A 142 -16.75 -12.99 -21.08
C HIS A 142 -18.11 -13.60 -21.41
N SER A 143 -18.20 -14.43 -22.48
CA SER A 143 -19.45 -15.07 -22.91
C SER A 143 -20.05 -15.94 -21.81
N ARG A 144 -19.24 -16.71 -21.09
CA ARG A 144 -19.68 -17.53 -19.94
C ARG A 144 -20.25 -16.66 -18.83
N LEU A 145 -19.54 -15.58 -18.43
CA LEU A 145 -20.01 -14.67 -17.38
C LEU A 145 -21.26 -13.88 -17.79
N ALA A 146 -21.36 -13.47 -19.06
CA ALA A 146 -22.54 -12.78 -19.58
C ALA A 146 -23.78 -13.67 -19.65
N ALA A 147 -23.61 -15.00 -19.76
CA ALA A 147 -24.69 -15.98 -19.72
C ALA A 147 -25.22 -16.24 -18.29
N LEU A 148 -24.50 -15.82 -17.26
CA LEU A 148 -24.99 -15.89 -15.89
C LEU A 148 -26.18 -14.93 -15.69
N ALA A 149 -27.06 -15.25 -14.76
CA ALA A 149 -28.19 -14.38 -14.36
C ALA A 149 -27.70 -13.12 -13.57
N VAL A 150 -26.52 -12.62 -13.89
CA VAL A 150 -25.96 -11.37 -13.35
C VAL A 150 -26.30 -10.27 -14.34
N PRO A 151 -26.93 -9.16 -13.90
CA PRO A 151 -27.20 -8.05 -14.79
C PRO A 151 -25.93 -7.56 -15.48
N SER A 152 -25.96 -7.35 -16.81
CA SER A 152 -24.80 -6.91 -17.60
C SER A 152 -24.16 -5.63 -17.06
N SER A 153 -24.96 -4.75 -16.44
CA SER A 153 -24.50 -3.53 -15.76
C SER A 153 -23.58 -3.78 -14.55
N ARG A 154 -23.45 -5.06 -14.12
CA ARG A 154 -22.57 -5.47 -13.04
C ARG A 154 -21.32 -6.23 -13.50
N LEU A 155 -21.13 -6.42 -14.81
CA LEU A 155 -19.91 -7.00 -15.37
C LEU A 155 -19.00 -5.87 -15.85
N ARG A 156 -17.75 -5.85 -15.40
CA ARG A 156 -16.74 -4.83 -15.68
C ARG A 156 -15.42 -5.50 -16.08
N VAL A 157 -14.53 -4.77 -16.71
CA VAL A 157 -13.21 -5.24 -17.11
C VAL A 157 -12.13 -4.62 -16.21
N MET A 158 -11.17 -5.43 -15.80
CA MET A 158 -10.02 -4.98 -15.01
C MET A 158 -8.72 -5.49 -15.63
N THR A 159 -7.68 -4.65 -15.67
CA THR A 159 -6.30 -5.07 -15.90
C THR A 159 -5.36 -4.47 -14.85
N HIS A 160 -4.06 -4.76 -14.95
CA HIS A 160 -3.04 -4.14 -14.10
C HIS A 160 -1.77 -3.88 -14.90
N PHE A 161 -1.28 -2.64 -14.83
CA PHE A 161 -0.05 -2.25 -15.50
C PHE A 161 1.16 -2.76 -14.73
N ALA A 162 2.14 -3.29 -15.46
CA ALA A 162 3.36 -3.83 -14.90
C ALA A 162 4.41 -2.76 -14.61
N CYS A 163 4.51 -1.75 -15.48
CA CYS A 163 5.56 -0.74 -15.50
C CYS A 163 5.01 0.69 -15.59
N ALA A 164 3.85 0.97 -14.93
CA ALA A 164 3.26 2.32 -14.98
C ALA A 164 4.10 3.37 -14.25
N ASP A 165 4.98 2.95 -13.35
CA ASP A 165 5.97 3.76 -12.65
C ASP A 165 7.18 4.14 -13.51
N GLU A 166 7.37 3.48 -14.65
CA GLU A 166 8.40 3.76 -15.63
C GLU A 166 7.78 4.53 -16.83
N ARG A 167 7.76 5.87 -16.76
CA ARG A 167 7.08 6.71 -17.78
C ARG A 167 7.65 6.57 -19.19
N ASP A 168 8.92 6.21 -19.31
CA ASP A 168 9.60 6.04 -20.60
C ASP A 168 9.47 4.61 -21.16
N SER A 169 9.00 3.66 -20.36
CA SER A 169 8.80 2.27 -20.78
C SER A 169 7.64 2.16 -21.79
N PRO A 170 7.80 1.46 -22.92
CA PRO A 170 6.71 1.23 -23.86
C PRO A 170 5.64 0.27 -23.33
N VAL A 171 5.95 -0.51 -22.29
CA VAL A 171 5.12 -1.62 -21.79
C VAL A 171 3.72 -1.15 -21.41
N THR A 172 3.57 -0.02 -20.73
CA THR A 172 2.27 0.49 -20.33
C THR A 172 1.41 0.89 -21.54
N ARG A 173 2.01 1.50 -22.58
CA ARG A 173 1.31 1.82 -23.83
C ARG A 173 0.86 0.56 -24.57
N GLU A 174 1.69 -0.46 -24.63
CA GLU A 174 1.34 -1.76 -25.22
C GLU A 174 0.20 -2.41 -24.45
N GLN A 175 0.24 -2.42 -23.10
CA GLN A 175 -0.84 -2.93 -22.28
C GLN A 175 -2.15 -2.16 -22.50
N LEU A 176 -2.08 -0.83 -22.59
CA LEU A 176 -3.23 0.03 -22.89
C LEU A 176 -3.82 -0.29 -24.26
N ALA A 177 -3.01 -0.43 -25.29
CA ALA A 177 -3.47 -0.79 -26.63
C ALA A 177 -4.18 -2.15 -26.62
N ARG A 178 -3.62 -3.16 -25.95
CA ARG A 178 -4.23 -4.50 -25.82
C ARG A 178 -5.57 -4.45 -25.11
N VAL A 179 -5.67 -3.78 -23.95
CA VAL A 179 -6.96 -3.70 -23.24
C VAL A 179 -7.99 -2.92 -24.04
N SER A 180 -7.61 -1.85 -24.71
CA SER A 180 -8.53 -1.05 -25.52
C SER A 180 -9.09 -1.87 -26.69
N ALA A 181 -8.26 -2.63 -27.41
CA ALA A 181 -8.69 -3.47 -28.52
C ALA A 181 -9.69 -4.57 -28.07
N ILE A 182 -9.58 -5.07 -26.86
CA ILE A 182 -10.40 -6.18 -26.34
C ILE A 182 -11.64 -5.66 -25.60
N ALA A 183 -11.51 -4.65 -24.76
CA ALA A 183 -12.58 -4.17 -23.87
C ALA A 183 -13.49 -3.14 -24.55
N ALA A 184 -12.97 -2.27 -25.42
CA ALA A 184 -13.79 -1.22 -26.04
C ALA A 184 -15.00 -1.76 -26.84
N PRO A 185 -14.86 -2.84 -27.64
CA PRO A 185 -16.01 -3.40 -28.37
C PRO A 185 -17.13 -3.94 -27.46
N LEU A 186 -16.85 -4.22 -26.20
CA LEU A 186 -17.81 -4.78 -25.25
C LEU A 186 -18.66 -3.69 -24.58
N GLY A 187 -18.24 -2.42 -24.63
CA GLY A 187 -18.95 -1.30 -23.99
C GLY A 187 -19.03 -1.43 -22.45
N LEU A 188 -18.13 -2.21 -21.83
CA LEU A 188 -18.10 -2.43 -20.39
C LEU A 188 -17.23 -1.38 -19.69
N GLU A 189 -17.62 -1.04 -18.46
CA GLU A 189 -16.78 -0.20 -17.61
C GLU A 189 -15.42 -0.85 -17.35
N THR A 190 -14.38 -0.03 -17.31
CA THR A 190 -13.00 -0.47 -17.19
C THR A 190 -12.33 0.07 -15.95
N SER A 191 -11.40 -0.74 -15.37
CA SER A 191 -10.50 -0.32 -14.32
C SER A 191 -9.07 -0.74 -14.66
N LEU A 192 -8.22 0.24 -15.00
CA LEU A 192 -6.88 -0.02 -15.53
C LEU A 192 -5.78 0.42 -14.56
N CYS A 193 -5.84 1.68 -14.08
CA CYS A 193 -4.76 2.35 -13.38
C CYS A 193 -4.62 1.97 -11.90
N ASN A 194 -3.39 1.65 -11.49
CA ASN A 194 -2.89 1.74 -10.12
C ASN A 194 -2.45 3.18 -9.81
N SER A 195 -1.79 3.44 -8.67
CA SER A 195 -1.31 4.78 -8.30
C SER A 195 -0.40 5.41 -9.37
N ALA A 196 0.53 4.66 -9.94
CA ALA A 196 1.42 5.16 -10.99
C ALA A 196 0.65 5.48 -12.28
N GLY A 197 -0.29 4.61 -12.66
CA GLY A 197 -1.17 4.85 -13.81
C GLY A 197 -2.00 6.13 -13.66
N ILE A 198 -2.47 6.44 -12.45
CA ILE A 198 -3.27 7.65 -12.18
C ILE A 198 -2.45 8.92 -12.44
N PHE A 199 -1.22 9.00 -11.93
CA PHE A 199 -0.40 10.20 -12.02
C PHE A 199 0.44 10.28 -13.30
N GLY A 200 0.76 9.16 -13.92
CA GLY A 200 1.65 9.11 -15.10
C GLY A 200 0.96 8.93 -16.45
N TRP A 201 -0.30 8.44 -16.46
CA TRP A 201 -0.97 7.99 -17.68
C TRP A 201 -2.43 8.46 -17.77
N PRO A 202 -2.70 9.76 -17.98
CA PRO A 202 -4.08 10.30 -17.98
C PRO A 202 -5.02 9.60 -18.95
N ASP A 203 -4.53 9.20 -20.13
CA ASP A 203 -5.33 8.52 -21.16
C ASP A 203 -5.75 7.08 -20.76
N ALA A 204 -5.15 6.56 -19.69
CA ALA A 204 -5.40 5.19 -19.21
C ALA A 204 -6.38 5.11 -18.04
N HIS A 205 -6.99 6.21 -17.59
CA HIS A 205 -7.81 6.18 -16.36
C HIS A 205 -9.00 5.22 -16.44
N GLY A 206 -9.63 5.06 -17.60
CA GLY A 206 -10.85 4.25 -17.74
C GLY A 206 -12.03 4.85 -16.97
N ASP A 207 -12.95 4.02 -16.49
CA ASP A 207 -14.11 4.46 -15.69
C ASP A 207 -13.79 4.45 -14.19
N TRP A 208 -12.86 3.58 -13.78
CA TRP A 208 -12.45 3.37 -12.40
C TRP A 208 -10.93 3.39 -12.26
N VAL A 209 -10.42 4.10 -11.27
CA VAL A 209 -9.01 4.05 -10.88
C VAL A 209 -8.84 3.30 -9.56
N ARG A 210 -7.65 2.75 -9.30
CA ARG A 210 -7.34 1.97 -8.10
C ARG A 210 -6.13 2.55 -7.36
N PRO A 211 -6.31 3.69 -6.68
CA PRO A 211 -5.24 4.22 -5.85
C PRO A 211 -4.93 3.26 -4.68
N GLY A 212 -3.66 2.99 -4.49
CA GLY A 212 -3.12 2.28 -3.34
C GLY A 212 -2.08 3.17 -2.67
N LEU A 213 -0.82 3.06 -3.06
CA LEU A 213 0.30 3.76 -2.43
C LEU A 213 0.09 5.27 -2.29
N SER A 214 -0.45 5.92 -3.30
CA SER A 214 -0.73 7.36 -3.30
C SER A 214 -1.76 7.80 -2.26
N LEU A 215 -2.70 6.94 -1.86
CA LEU A 215 -3.61 7.23 -0.74
C LEU A 215 -2.84 7.52 0.54
N TYR A 216 -1.77 6.78 0.75
CA TYR A 216 -0.95 6.84 1.97
C TYR A 216 0.15 7.91 1.90
N GLY A 217 0.11 8.76 0.85
CA GLY A 217 1.02 9.89 0.71
C GLY A 217 2.42 9.51 0.32
N VAL A 218 2.55 8.49 -0.55
CA VAL A 218 3.82 8.02 -1.08
C VAL A 218 3.81 8.14 -2.60
N SER A 219 4.91 8.64 -3.17
CA SER A 219 5.08 8.69 -4.62
C SER A 219 5.22 7.29 -5.22
N PRO A 220 4.51 7.00 -6.31
CA PRO A 220 4.72 5.75 -7.04
C PRO A 220 5.93 5.81 -7.99
N PHE A 221 6.63 6.93 -8.09
CA PHE A 221 7.75 7.14 -9.02
C PHE A 221 9.07 7.23 -8.28
N ALA A 222 10.08 6.52 -8.74
CA ALA A 222 11.43 6.63 -8.20
C ALA A 222 11.99 8.04 -8.43
N GLY A 223 12.60 8.63 -7.39
CA GLY A 223 13.21 9.95 -7.46
C GLY A 223 12.24 11.14 -7.49
N GLU A 224 10.93 10.91 -7.47
CA GLU A 224 9.91 11.95 -7.39
C GLU A 224 9.25 11.94 -6.00
N SER A 225 9.19 13.09 -5.32
CA SER A 225 8.62 13.17 -3.98
C SER A 225 7.08 13.11 -4.01
N ALA A 226 6.47 12.60 -2.95
CA ALA A 226 5.02 12.65 -2.77
C ALA A 226 4.50 14.11 -2.82
N ALA A 227 5.24 15.05 -2.27
CA ALA A 227 4.88 16.48 -2.24
C ALA A 227 4.77 17.08 -3.66
N SER A 228 5.63 16.69 -4.61
CA SER A 228 5.55 17.17 -6.00
C SER A 228 4.26 16.72 -6.71
N LEU A 229 3.66 15.61 -6.25
CA LEU A 229 2.37 15.12 -6.72
C LEU A 229 1.18 15.74 -5.97
N GLY A 230 1.45 16.59 -4.96
CA GLY A 230 0.45 17.15 -4.07
C GLY A 230 -0.09 16.16 -3.05
N LEU A 231 0.73 15.18 -2.65
CA LEU A 231 0.41 14.17 -1.65
C LEU A 231 1.15 14.45 -0.33
N ALA A 232 0.53 14.11 0.79
CA ALA A 232 1.10 14.24 2.13
C ALA A 232 1.21 12.88 2.82
N PRO A 233 2.30 12.59 3.56
CA PRO A 233 2.44 11.35 4.32
C PRO A 233 1.29 11.17 5.32
N VAL A 234 0.70 9.99 5.34
CA VAL A 234 -0.40 9.63 6.25
C VAL A 234 0.13 9.01 7.53
N MET A 235 1.20 8.23 7.47
CA MET A 235 1.82 7.62 8.64
C MET A 235 3.06 8.40 9.07
N THR A 236 3.14 8.71 10.37
CA THR A 236 4.38 9.11 11.03
C THR A 236 4.77 8.02 12.02
N LEU A 237 5.86 7.30 11.76
CA LEU A 237 6.41 6.35 12.72
C LEU A 237 7.44 7.03 13.61
N THR A 238 7.20 6.98 14.91
CA THR A 238 8.08 7.57 15.92
C THR A 238 8.55 6.56 16.95
N SER A 239 9.75 6.78 17.46
CA SER A 239 10.33 6.04 18.58
C SER A 239 10.87 7.00 19.64
N THR A 240 11.51 6.45 20.66
CA THR A 240 12.06 7.20 21.78
C THR A 240 13.50 6.76 22.04
N VAL A 241 14.38 7.70 22.37
CA VAL A 241 15.73 7.43 22.86
C VAL A 241 15.64 6.80 24.26
N ILE A 242 16.16 5.58 24.43
CA ILE A 242 16.14 4.85 25.70
C ILE A 242 17.49 4.85 26.42
N ALA A 243 18.57 5.13 25.71
CA ALA A 243 19.90 5.31 26.29
C ALA A 243 20.76 6.18 25.39
N VAL A 244 21.73 6.89 25.97
CA VAL A 244 22.81 7.55 25.26
C VAL A 244 24.13 7.03 25.83
N ARG A 245 25.01 6.54 24.96
CA ARG A 245 26.26 5.92 25.32
C ARG A 245 27.43 6.71 24.73
N ARG A 246 28.50 6.85 25.50
CA ARG A 246 29.81 7.25 24.96
C ARG A 246 30.49 6.01 24.39
N VAL A 247 31.03 6.10 23.21
CA VAL A 247 31.77 5.06 22.49
C VAL A 247 33.14 5.66 22.13
N GLU A 248 34.19 5.01 22.60
CA GLU A 248 35.55 5.51 22.36
C GLU A 248 35.96 5.29 20.91
N GLN A 249 36.92 6.10 20.44
CA GLN A 249 37.49 5.91 19.11
C GLN A 249 38.03 4.48 18.95
N GLY A 250 37.63 3.80 17.87
CA GLY A 250 38.04 2.45 17.55
C GLY A 250 37.15 1.34 18.10
N GLU A 251 36.22 1.65 19.01
CA GLU A 251 35.23 0.69 19.48
C GLU A 251 34.14 0.42 18.44
N TYR A 252 33.40 -0.68 18.64
CA TYR A 252 32.38 -1.15 17.71
C TYR A 252 30.97 -1.08 18.32
N VAL A 253 29.95 -0.88 17.46
CA VAL A 253 28.55 -0.87 17.87
C VAL A 253 27.78 -2.02 17.20
N GLY A 254 27.01 -2.75 18.00
CA GLY A 254 26.03 -3.72 17.55
C GLY A 254 26.57 -5.07 17.08
N TYR A 255 25.64 -5.89 16.58
CA TYR A 255 25.93 -7.24 16.10
C TYR A 255 26.87 -7.26 14.88
N GLY A 256 27.86 -8.16 14.93
CA GLY A 256 28.81 -8.36 13.85
C GLY A 256 29.88 -7.28 13.77
N ARG A 257 29.89 -6.32 14.70
CA ARG A 257 30.90 -5.24 14.72
C ARG A 257 31.06 -4.53 13.37
N LEU A 258 29.91 -4.20 12.72
CA LEU A 258 29.92 -3.62 11.39
C LEU A 258 30.32 -2.15 11.38
N TRP A 259 29.89 -1.40 12.41
CA TRP A 259 30.23 0.00 12.55
C TRP A 259 31.33 0.18 13.60
N ARG A 260 32.38 0.92 13.24
CA ARG A 260 33.50 1.27 14.11
C ARG A 260 33.55 2.78 14.30
N ALA A 261 33.64 3.25 15.54
CA ALA A 261 33.73 4.66 15.86
C ALA A 261 35.06 5.25 15.33
N ALA A 262 34.95 6.18 14.35
CA ALA A 262 36.11 6.86 13.78
C ALA A 262 36.67 7.95 14.73
N ARG A 263 35.88 8.41 15.67
CA ARG A 263 36.19 9.37 16.75
C ARG A 263 35.45 8.98 18.00
N GLU A 264 35.76 9.60 19.13
CA GLU A 264 34.87 9.51 20.29
C GLU A 264 33.46 9.94 19.87
N SER A 265 32.47 9.08 20.11
CA SER A 265 31.13 9.22 19.59
C SER A 265 30.09 9.12 20.71
N ARG A 266 28.97 9.85 20.53
CA ARG A 266 27.76 9.67 21.33
C ARG A 266 26.75 8.86 20.51
N VAL A 267 26.35 7.71 21.03
CA VAL A 267 25.42 6.81 20.35
C VAL A 267 24.12 6.75 21.15
N ALA A 268 23.01 7.15 20.52
CA ALA A 268 21.68 6.99 21.06
C ALA A 268 21.13 5.61 20.69
N ILE A 269 20.51 4.92 21.65
CA ILE A 269 19.78 3.67 21.44
C ILE A 269 18.29 4.01 21.41
N LEU A 270 17.62 3.59 20.34
CA LEU A 270 16.20 3.83 20.11
C LEU A 270 15.39 2.56 20.34
N ALA A 271 14.20 2.70 20.91
CA ALA A 271 13.25 1.61 21.16
C ALA A 271 12.48 1.24 19.88
N ALA A 272 13.17 0.79 18.85
CA ALA A 272 12.58 0.32 17.58
C ALA A 272 13.52 -0.69 16.92
N GLY A 273 12.99 -1.80 16.44
CA GLY A 273 13.78 -2.82 15.77
C GLY A 273 13.00 -3.55 14.67
N TYR A 274 13.57 -4.67 14.18
CA TYR A 274 12.91 -5.39 13.09
C TYR A 274 11.61 -6.09 13.54
N ALA A 275 11.41 -6.35 14.83
CA ALA A 275 10.14 -6.87 15.35
C ALA A 275 9.01 -5.81 15.33
N ASP A 276 9.35 -4.54 15.17
CA ASP A 276 8.40 -3.44 15.06
C ASP A 276 8.07 -3.08 13.60
N GLY A 277 8.85 -3.62 12.64
CA GLY A 277 8.65 -3.41 11.21
C GLY A 277 9.81 -2.73 10.49
N LEU A 278 10.93 -2.42 11.18
CA LEU A 278 12.13 -1.94 10.51
C LEU A 278 12.80 -3.08 9.73
N LEU A 279 13.38 -2.75 8.58
CA LEU A 279 14.15 -3.73 7.82
C LEU A 279 15.48 -4.01 8.54
N ARG A 280 15.79 -5.29 8.78
CA ARG A 280 17.07 -5.69 9.37
C ARG A 280 18.27 -5.31 8.50
N GLY A 281 18.04 -5.17 7.20
CA GLY A 281 19.02 -4.81 6.19
C GLY A 281 19.27 -3.30 6.01
N LEU A 282 18.65 -2.44 6.83
CA LEU A 282 18.94 -1.00 6.79
C LEU A 282 20.45 -0.77 7.01
N PRO A 283 21.16 -0.09 6.08
CA PRO A 283 22.60 0.11 6.17
C PRO A 283 22.94 1.25 7.13
N ASP A 284 24.21 1.28 7.55
CA ASP A 284 24.81 2.44 8.20
C ASP A 284 24.55 3.71 7.39
N GLY A 285 24.32 4.83 8.09
CA GLY A 285 24.02 6.10 7.46
C GLY A 285 22.53 6.29 7.09
N THR A 286 21.66 5.28 7.29
CA THR A 286 20.22 5.47 7.14
C THR A 286 19.74 6.56 8.12
N PRO A 287 19.08 7.63 7.64
CA PRO A 287 18.71 8.74 8.51
C PRO A 287 17.53 8.38 9.41
N VAL A 288 17.53 8.98 10.59
CA VAL A 288 16.37 9.24 11.44
C VAL A 288 16.33 10.73 11.75
N VAL A 289 15.20 11.25 12.23
CA VAL A 289 15.09 12.67 12.59
C VAL A 289 14.85 12.81 14.09
N ILE A 290 15.74 13.55 14.77
CA ILE A 290 15.66 13.85 16.21
C ILE A 290 15.66 15.37 16.37
N ARG A 291 14.62 15.93 17.01
CA ARG A 291 14.47 17.38 17.18
C ARG A 291 14.65 18.17 15.86
N GLY A 292 14.09 17.65 14.75
CA GLY A 292 14.16 18.28 13.43
C GLY A 292 15.51 18.15 12.71
N ARG A 293 16.49 17.41 13.27
CA ARG A 293 17.82 17.21 12.69
C ARG A 293 18.04 15.74 12.36
N ARG A 294 18.70 15.48 11.24
CA ARG A 294 19.03 14.14 10.79
C ARG A 294 20.20 13.56 11.58
N ALA A 295 20.09 12.28 11.96
CA ALA A 295 21.13 11.50 12.60
C ALA A 295 21.23 10.14 11.91
N PRO A 296 22.45 9.60 11.65
CA PRO A 296 22.61 8.35 10.94
C PRO A 296 22.47 7.14 11.86
N LEU A 297 21.79 6.10 11.38
CA LEU A 297 21.83 4.76 11.96
C LEU A 297 23.26 4.23 11.87
N VAL A 298 23.72 3.54 12.92
CA VAL A 298 25.04 2.93 13.03
C VAL A 298 24.93 1.50 13.53
N GLY A 299 25.61 0.60 12.87
CA GLY A 299 25.57 -0.84 13.17
C GLY A 299 24.25 -1.49 12.76
N ARG A 300 24.13 -2.78 13.07
CA ARG A 300 23.03 -3.61 12.59
C ARG A 300 21.74 -3.40 13.39
N VAL A 301 20.60 -3.29 12.70
CA VAL A 301 19.29 -3.30 13.33
C VAL A 301 19.10 -4.58 14.15
N SER A 302 18.74 -4.41 15.42
CA SER A 302 18.42 -5.50 16.35
C SER A 302 16.91 -5.79 16.37
N MET A 303 16.49 -6.78 17.14
CA MET A 303 15.05 -7.14 17.23
C MET A 303 14.21 -5.97 17.75
N ASP A 304 14.68 -5.31 18.79
CA ASP A 304 13.90 -4.31 19.55
C ASP A 304 14.57 -2.93 19.58
N MET A 305 15.76 -2.79 19.02
CA MET A 305 16.57 -1.57 19.13
C MET A 305 17.37 -1.28 17.88
N ILE A 306 17.62 0.03 17.65
CA ILE A 306 18.63 0.53 16.71
C ILE A 306 19.55 1.50 17.42
N ALA A 307 20.77 1.64 16.91
CA ALA A 307 21.76 2.61 17.38
C ALA A 307 21.89 3.75 16.34
N VAL A 308 22.05 4.97 16.80
CA VAL A 308 22.13 6.18 15.99
C VAL A 308 23.25 7.06 16.49
N ASP A 309 24.13 7.53 15.63
CA ASP A 309 25.18 8.47 15.98
C ASP A 309 24.57 9.88 16.21
N VAL A 310 24.69 10.37 17.43
CA VAL A 310 24.22 11.70 17.86
C VAL A 310 25.38 12.56 18.37
N THR A 311 26.60 12.29 17.93
CA THR A 311 27.80 13.01 18.36
C THR A 311 27.67 14.52 18.11
N ASP A 312 27.15 14.89 16.95
CA ASP A 312 26.96 16.28 16.56
C ASP A 312 25.60 16.87 17.02
N LEU A 313 24.87 16.14 17.89
CA LEU A 313 23.58 16.51 18.48
C LEU A 313 23.68 16.47 20.03
N PRO A 314 24.42 17.40 20.66
CA PRO A 314 24.74 17.33 22.10
C PRO A 314 23.52 17.43 23.02
N ASP A 315 22.42 17.96 22.51
CA ASP A 315 21.15 18.15 23.20
C ASP A 315 20.20 16.93 23.15
N VAL A 316 20.64 15.83 22.52
CA VAL A 316 19.87 14.58 22.50
C VAL A 316 20.06 13.82 23.81
N GLU A 317 18.95 13.55 24.50
CA GLU A 317 18.89 12.89 25.79
C GLU A 317 17.90 11.73 25.78
N VAL A 318 17.93 10.89 26.80
CA VAL A 318 16.93 9.83 27.05
C VAL A 318 15.55 10.48 27.14
N GLY A 319 14.56 9.86 26.48
CA GLY A 319 13.19 10.37 26.36
C GLY A 319 12.96 11.25 25.10
N ALA A 320 14.01 11.64 24.36
CA ALA A 320 13.83 12.38 23.12
C ALA A 320 13.04 11.59 22.10
N ALA A 321 12.05 12.23 21.46
CA ALA A 321 11.29 11.64 20.37
C ALA A 321 12.10 11.60 19.08
N VAL A 322 11.93 10.52 18.32
CA VAL A 322 12.64 10.28 17.06
C VAL A 322 11.63 9.92 15.99
N GLU A 323 11.66 10.60 14.84
CA GLU A 323 10.91 10.24 13.65
C GLU A 323 11.74 9.24 12.83
N LEU A 324 11.17 8.07 12.59
CA LEU A 324 11.76 7.01 11.77
C LEU A 324 11.35 7.15 10.30
N TRP A 325 10.12 7.59 10.06
CA TRP A 325 9.62 8.16 8.80
C TRP A 325 8.36 8.98 9.05
N GLY A 326 8.07 9.89 8.13
CA GLY A 326 6.92 10.78 8.19
C GLY A 326 7.15 12.07 7.40
N PRO A 327 6.59 13.20 7.83
CA PRO A 327 6.70 14.46 7.12
C PRO A 327 8.12 15.01 7.00
N SER A 328 8.99 14.77 8.03
CA SER A 328 10.39 15.25 8.00
C SER A 328 11.35 14.25 7.35
N LEU A 329 10.92 13.00 7.19
CA LEU A 329 11.71 11.92 6.59
C LEU A 329 10.77 11.01 5.78
N PRO A 330 10.65 11.21 4.46
CA PRO A 330 9.80 10.39 3.61
C PRO A 330 10.16 8.91 3.71
N VAL A 331 9.13 8.04 3.81
CA VAL A 331 9.33 6.58 3.90
C VAL A 331 10.04 6.03 2.66
N GLU A 332 9.86 6.66 1.49
CA GLU A 332 10.54 6.32 0.24
C GLU A 332 12.07 6.48 0.37
N GLU A 333 12.52 7.51 1.09
CA GLU A 333 13.95 7.73 1.32
C GLU A 333 14.53 6.61 2.18
N VAL A 334 13.83 6.21 3.23
CA VAL A 334 14.25 5.11 4.11
C VAL A 334 14.26 3.78 3.34
N ALA A 335 13.22 3.51 2.55
CA ALA A 335 13.11 2.30 1.73
C ALA A 335 14.26 2.21 0.71
N ALA A 336 14.57 3.31 0.02
CA ALA A 336 15.62 3.36 -0.97
C ALA A 336 17.01 3.01 -0.39
N ARG A 337 17.28 3.37 0.89
CA ARG A 337 18.52 3.00 1.58
C ARG A 337 18.70 1.48 1.71
N ALA A 338 17.62 0.75 1.87
CA ALA A 338 17.61 -0.70 1.99
C ALA A 338 17.44 -1.43 0.65
N ALA A 339 17.47 -0.75 -0.49
CA ALA A 339 17.09 -1.28 -1.80
C ALA A 339 15.70 -1.99 -1.76
N SER A 340 14.77 -1.41 -0.98
CA SER A 340 13.42 -1.91 -0.76
C SER A 340 12.38 -0.91 -1.28
N LEU A 341 11.12 -1.25 -1.09
CA LEU A 341 9.98 -0.44 -1.47
C LEU A 341 9.27 0.15 -0.23
N ALA A 342 8.73 1.35 -0.36
CA ALA A 342 7.91 1.96 0.69
C ALA A 342 6.74 1.07 1.13
N TYR A 343 6.19 0.26 0.21
CA TYR A 343 5.16 -0.76 0.52
C TYR A 343 5.59 -1.73 1.62
N GLU A 344 6.84 -2.21 1.57
CA GLU A 344 7.36 -3.19 2.53
C GLU A 344 7.48 -2.57 3.92
N LEU A 345 8.00 -1.36 4.02
CA LEU A 345 8.10 -0.64 5.30
C LEU A 345 6.72 -0.35 5.91
N LEU A 346 5.79 0.18 5.12
CA LEU A 346 4.46 0.50 5.61
C LEU A 346 3.68 -0.75 6.05
N CYS A 347 3.65 -1.78 5.19
CA CYS A 347 2.96 -3.04 5.50
C CYS A 347 3.67 -3.83 6.62
N GLY A 348 4.97 -3.59 6.83
CA GLY A 348 5.79 -4.25 7.84
C GLY A 348 5.54 -3.76 9.27
N VAL A 349 4.88 -2.61 9.45
CA VAL A 349 4.55 -2.10 10.79
C VAL A 349 3.75 -3.15 11.55
N SER A 350 4.33 -3.67 12.64
CA SER A 350 3.79 -4.82 13.35
C SER A 350 2.71 -4.41 14.36
N SER A 351 1.94 -5.39 14.85
CA SER A 351 0.93 -5.16 15.90
C SER A 351 1.50 -4.72 17.26
N ARG A 352 2.82 -4.75 17.43
CA ARG A 352 3.50 -4.20 18.61
C ARG A 352 3.46 -2.67 18.64
N VAL A 353 3.41 -2.05 17.47
CA VAL A 353 3.35 -0.59 17.32
C VAL A 353 1.95 -0.10 17.64
N ALA A 354 1.84 0.94 18.46
CA ALA A 354 0.55 1.57 18.73
C ALA A 354 0.13 2.41 17.53
N LEU A 355 -1.06 2.15 16.99
CA LEU A 355 -1.70 3.04 16.03
C LEU A 355 -2.44 4.15 16.77
N GLU A 356 -2.07 5.40 16.50
CA GLU A 356 -2.71 6.61 17.05
C GLU A 356 -3.32 7.40 15.90
N VAL A 357 -4.66 7.52 15.91
CA VAL A 357 -5.39 8.21 14.83
C VAL A 357 -5.51 9.69 15.17
N THR A 358 -5.17 10.55 14.21
CA THR A 358 -5.38 12.01 14.28
C THR A 358 -6.29 12.47 13.14
N THR A 359 -7.07 13.52 13.39
CA THR A 359 -8.04 14.10 12.44
C THR A 359 -7.61 15.47 11.99
#